data_b97ce754d5a4044bd09d315bba49862e
#
_entry.id   b97ce754d5a4044bd09d315bba49862e
#
_cell.length_a   1.000
_cell.length_b   1.000
_cell.length_c   1.000
_cell.angle_alpha   90.00
_cell.angle_beta   90.00
_cell.angle_gamma   90.00
#
_symmetry.space_group_name_H-M   'P 1'
#
loop_
_entity.id
_entity.type
_entity.pdbx_description
1 polymer ?
#
loop_
_entity_poly.entity_id
_entity_poly.type
_entity_poly.pdbx_seq_one_letter_code
_entity_poly.pdbx_strand_id
1 'polypeptide(L)'
;ISGNSGGNVGIGFAIPINIAKGILKDLKEKGSVTRGWLGVMIQKITPELAKSFGLNQSEGALVGDVIPGGPAFKGGVKRGDVIVRFDGKDVKDMEDLPKIVAATTPNSVVNVEIVREGSPKTLSIKIETLTDTQATVVAKADPLGMQVQDITPELAKSLQLEVNQGVLVSDVTPGNSAAESGIRR
;
A
#
# COMPACT_ATOMS: atom_id res chain seq x y z
N ILE A 1 20.28 9.33 12.52
CA ILE A 1 21.27 8.80 13.48
C ILE A 1 21.04 7.29 13.48
N SER A 2 21.92 6.55 12.89
CA SER A 2 21.84 5.09 12.81
C SER A 2 23.13 4.51 13.36
N GLY A 3 23.06 3.82 14.46
CA GLY A 3 24.18 3.10 15.05
C GLY A 3 23.95 2.75 16.51
N ASN A 4 24.19 1.51 16.86
CA ASN A 4 24.01 0.98 18.23
C ASN A 4 25.11 1.44 19.21
N SER A 5 26.03 2.31 18.78
CA SER A 5 27.20 2.76 19.54
C SER A 5 27.11 4.24 20.00
N GLY A 6 25.97 4.91 19.84
CA GLY A 6 25.80 6.29 20.30
C GLY A 6 26.66 7.35 19.60
N GLY A 7 27.41 6.98 18.57
CA GLY A 7 28.26 7.87 17.77
C GLY A 7 27.50 8.48 16.59
N ASN A 8 27.88 9.72 16.23
CA ASN A 8 27.38 10.36 15.01
C ASN A 8 28.11 9.75 13.81
N VAL A 9 27.35 9.10 12.90
CA VAL A 9 27.88 8.49 11.67
C VAL A 9 27.94 9.47 10.49
N GLY A 10 27.79 10.78 10.72
CA GLY A 10 27.91 11.80 9.68
C GLY A 10 26.70 11.88 8.72
N ILE A 11 25.59 11.20 9.01
CA ILE A 11 24.36 11.26 8.20
C ILE A 11 23.30 12.07 8.94
N GLY A 12 22.82 13.14 8.32
CA GLY A 12 21.73 13.97 8.79
C GLY A 12 20.51 13.82 7.88
N PHE A 13 19.33 13.70 8.47
CA PHE A 13 18.05 13.69 7.74
C PHE A 13 17.29 14.98 8.01
N ALA A 14 16.74 15.59 6.98
CA ALA A 14 15.89 16.76 7.09
C ALA A 14 14.54 16.50 6.40
N ILE A 15 13.46 16.94 7.04
CA ILE A 15 12.12 16.89 6.45
C ILE A 15 11.89 18.23 5.73
N PRO A 16 11.56 18.24 4.43
CA PRO A 16 11.22 19.47 3.72
C PRO A 16 10.04 20.20 4.38
N ILE A 17 10.20 21.50 4.64
CA ILE A 17 9.20 22.33 5.34
C ILE A 17 7.83 22.31 4.66
N ASN A 18 7.78 22.09 3.34
CA ASN A 18 6.52 22.03 2.59
C ASN A 18 5.65 20.83 3.01
N ILE A 19 6.25 19.71 3.41
CA ILE A 19 5.55 18.54 3.96
C ILE A 19 4.98 18.92 5.35
N ALA A 20 5.79 19.57 6.18
CA ALA A 20 5.37 19.99 7.51
C ALA A 20 4.22 21.02 7.47
N LYS A 21 4.24 21.95 6.51
CA LYS A 21 3.16 22.97 6.37
C LYS A 21 1.79 22.36 6.14
N GLY A 22 1.67 21.32 5.29
CA GLY A 22 0.40 20.62 5.07
C GLY A 22 -0.11 19.94 6.33
N ILE A 23 0.78 19.25 7.05
CA ILE A 23 0.47 18.56 8.31
C ILE A 23 0.05 19.54 9.40
N LEU A 24 0.76 20.68 9.54
CA LEU A 24 0.46 21.70 10.53
C LEU A 24 -0.92 22.35 10.33
N LYS A 25 -1.32 22.53 9.08
CA LYS A 25 -2.65 23.06 8.77
C LYS A 25 -3.75 22.11 9.25
N ASP A 26 -3.65 20.82 8.92
CA ASP A 26 -4.64 19.83 9.35
C ASP A 26 -4.67 19.69 10.88
N LEU A 27 -3.51 19.68 11.54
CA LEU A 27 -3.44 19.61 13.00
C LEU A 27 -4.06 20.85 13.67
N LYS A 28 -3.88 22.05 13.11
CA LYS A 28 -4.48 23.27 13.65
C LYS A 28 -5.99 23.33 13.46
N GLU A 29 -6.49 22.89 12.30
CA GLU A 29 -7.90 23.02 11.94
C GLU A 29 -8.75 21.85 12.42
N LYS A 30 -8.19 20.64 12.47
CA LYS A 30 -8.91 19.40 12.73
C LYS A 30 -8.41 18.60 13.93
N GLY A 31 -7.30 19.01 14.53
CA GLY A 31 -6.67 18.29 15.66
C GLY A 31 -6.04 16.94 15.25
N SER A 32 -6.15 16.52 14.00
CA SER A 32 -5.64 15.24 13.48
C SER A 32 -5.30 15.35 12.00
N VAL A 33 -4.34 14.52 11.56
CA VAL A 33 -3.98 14.41 10.14
C VAL A 33 -4.81 13.30 9.50
N THR A 34 -5.71 13.67 8.60
CA THR A 34 -6.47 12.71 7.81
C THR A 34 -5.79 12.48 6.46
N ARG A 35 -5.55 11.24 6.10
CA ARG A 35 -4.94 10.86 4.82
C ARG A 35 -5.94 10.09 3.97
N GLY A 36 -5.94 10.37 2.67
CA GLY A 36 -6.68 9.58 1.71
C GLY A 36 -6.13 8.15 1.64
N TRP A 37 -7.03 7.21 1.38
CA TRP A 37 -6.70 5.80 1.23
C TRP A 37 -7.41 5.22 0.00
N LEU A 38 -6.64 4.47 -0.81
CA LEU A 38 -7.13 3.85 -2.05
C LEU A 38 -7.37 2.34 -1.89
N GLY A 39 -6.56 1.66 -1.08
CA GLY A 39 -6.70 0.23 -0.83
C GLY A 39 -6.14 -0.65 -1.96
N VAL A 40 -4.95 -0.32 -2.45
CA VAL A 40 -4.20 -1.12 -3.43
C VAL A 40 -2.81 -1.46 -2.90
N MET A 41 -2.31 -2.62 -3.25
CA MET A 41 -0.90 -2.97 -3.18
C MET A 41 -0.27 -2.72 -4.53
N ILE A 42 0.82 -1.98 -4.56
CA ILE A 42 1.48 -1.57 -5.81
C ILE A 42 2.90 -2.10 -5.87
N GLN A 43 3.37 -2.30 -7.08
CA GLN A 43 4.75 -2.69 -7.36
C GLN A 43 5.31 -1.89 -8.54
N LYS A 44 6.63 -1.82 -8.60
CA LYS A 44 7.34 -1.14 -9.66
C LYS A 44 7.20 -1.89 -10.99
N ILE A 45 7.05 -1.13 -12.06
CA ILE A 45 7.00 -1.69 -13.42
C ILE A 45 8.43 -1.86 -13.90
N THR A 46 8.82 -3.11 -14.19
CA THR A 46 10.08 -3.39 -14.90
C THR A 46 9.87 -3.24 -16.42
N PRO A 47 10.95 -3.04 -17.20
CA PRO A 47 10.85 -2.96 -18.66
C PRO A 47 10.18 -4.20 -19.30
N GLU A 48 10.41 -5.39 -18.72
CA GLU A 48 9.80 -6.65 -19.15
C GLU A 48 8.29 -6.65 -18.91
N LEU A 49 7.88 -6.21 -17.71
CA LEU A 49 6.46 -6.07 -17.37
C LEU A 49 5.78 -5.03 -18.26
N ALA A 50 6.43 -3.87 -18.51
CA ALA A 50 5.89 -2.85 -19.39
C ALA A 50 5.54 -3.42 -20.76
N LYS A 51 6.45 -4.21 -21.35
CA LYS A 51 6.22 -4.86 -22.65
C LYS A 51 5.04 -5.84 -22.59
N SER A 52 4.94 -6.66 -21.56
CA SER A 52 3.84 -7.63 -21.42
C SER A 52 2.48 -6.98 -21.19
N PHE A 53 2.45 -5.78 -20.60
CA PHE A 53 1.22 -4.99 -20.42
C PHE A 53 0.93 -4.03 -21.59
N GLY A 54 1.74 -4.04 -22.66
CA GLY A 54 1.56 -3.18 -23.83
C GLY A 54 1.79 -1.70 -23.54
N LEU A 55 2.62 -1.40 -22.53
CA LEU A 55 2.99 -0.01 -22.19
C LEU A 55 4.18 0.45 -23.03
N ASN A 56 4.12 1.69 -23.50
CA ASN A 56 5.22 2.29 -24.24
C ASN A 56 6.41 2.69 -23.36
N GLN A 57 6.16 2.88 -22.05
CA GLN A 57 7.15 3.28 -21.04
C GLN A 57 6.92 2.52 -19.75
N SER A 58 7.97 2.36 -18.93
CA SER A 58 7.88 1.73 -17.60
C SER A 58 7.36 2.71 -16.54
N GLU A 59 6.40 3.56 -16.92
CA GLU A 59 5.80 4.56 -16.04
C GLU A 59 4.48 4.05 -15.45
N GLY A 60 4.17 4.51 -14.23
CA GLY A 60 2.95 4.14 -13.52
C GLY A 60 3.20 3.26 -12.29
N ALA A 61 2.11 2.88 -11.66
CA ALA A 61 2.09 1.94 -10.54
C ALA A 61 1.29 0.68 -10.92
N LEU A 62 1.96 -0.46 -10.97
CA LEU A 62 1.29 -1.74 -11.24
C LEU A 62 0.56 -2.20 -9.98
N VAL A 63 -0.73 -2.50 -10.11
CA VAL A 63 -1.55 -3.06 -9.04
C VAL A 63 -1.25 -4.55 -8.89
N GLY A 64 -0.52 -4.89 -7.83
CA GLY A 64 -0.22 -6.27 -7.46
C GLY A 64 -1.40 -6.94 -6.79
N ASP A 65 -2.16 -6.18 -5.97
CA ASP A 65 -3.38 -6.67 -5.34
C ASP A 65 -4.31 -5.52 -4.95
N VAL A 66 -5.59 -5.84 -4.68
CA VAL A 66 -6.63 -4.88 -4.29
C VAL A 66 -7.28 -5.35 -3.00
N ILE A 67 -7.32 -4.48 -1.99
CA ILE A 67 -7.88 -4.82 -0.68
C ILE A 67 -9.41 -4.96 -0.81
N PRO A 68 -9.98 -6.13 -0.47
CA PRO A 68 -11.42 -6.37 -0.54
C PRO A 68 -12.21 -5.35 0.28
N GLY A 69 -13.28 -4.83 -0.29
CA GLY A 69 -14.12 -3.81 0.35
C GLY A 69 -13.53 -2.40 0.39
N GLY A 70 -12.28 -2.21 -0.04
CA GLY A 70 -11.64 -0.91 -0.12
C GLY A 70 -12.14 -0.04 -1.30
N PRO A 71 -11.73 1.24 -1.34
CA PRO A 71 -12.11 2.18 -2.39
C PRO A 71 -11.81 1.69 -3.80
N ALA A 72 -10.60 1.19 -4.04
CA ALA A 72 -10.17 0.66 -5.33
C ALA A 72 -11.02 -0.54 -5.76
N PHE A 73 -11.31 -1.46 -4.82
CA PHE A 73 -12.17 -2.62 -5.07
C PHE A 73 -13.58 -2.19 -5.49
N LYS A 74 -14.20 -1.25 -4.73
CA LYS A 74 -15.52 -0.68 -5.04
C LYS A 74 -15.53 0.09 -6.35
N GLY A 75 -14.41 0.75 -6.69
CA GLY A 75 -14.21 1.49 -7.93
C GLY A 75 -13.88 0.62 -9.15
N GLY A 76 -13.74 -0.70 -8.96
CA GLY A 76 -13.52 -1.66 -10.06
C GLY A 76 -12.07 -1.77 -10.52
N VAL A 77 -11.09 -1.34 -9.70
CA VAL A 77 -9.67 -1.64 -9.91
C VAL A 77 -9.44 -3.13 -9.73
N LYS A 78 -8.55 -3.70 -10.52
CA LYS A 78 -8.23 -5.13 -10.49
C LYS A 78 -6.71 -5.32 -10.41
N ARG A 79 -6.30 -6.48 -9.93
CA ARG A 79 -4.92 -6.93 -10.04
C ARG A 79 -4.49 -6.93 -11.51
N GLY A 80 -3.29 -6.43 -11.78
CA GLY A 80 -2.77 -6.29 -13.14
C GLY A 80 -3.10 -4.97 -13.83
N ASP A 81 -3.90 -4.08 -13.22
CA ASP A 81 -4.06 -2.71 -13.72
C ASP A 81 -2.77 -1.92 -13.52
N VAL A 82 -2.46 -1.03 -14.45
CA VAL A 82 -1.39 -0.05 -14.28
C VAL A 82 -2.02 1.32 -14.11
N ILE A 83 -1.84 1.94 -12.95
CA ILE A 83 -2.32 3.30 -12.68
C ILE A 83 -1.31 4.27 -13.28
N VAL A 84 -1.74 5.04 -14.27
CA VAL A 84 -0.91 6.01 -15.01
C VAL A 84 -1.22 7.46 -14.64
N ARG A 85 -2.46 7.73 -14.15
CA ARG A 85 -2.86 9.05 -13.68
C ARG A 85 -3.87 8.94 -12.55
N PHE A 86 -3.76 9.84 -11.58
CA PHE A 86 -4.65 9.91 -10.44
C PHE A 86 -5.06 11.36 -10.19
N ASP A 87 -6.35 11.65 -10.27
CA ASP A 87 -6.94 12.99 -10.10
C ASP A 87 -6.23 14.06 -10.95
N GLY A 88 -6.01 13.74 -12.24
CA GLY A 88 -5.35 14.61 -13.21
C GLY A 88 -3.83 14.72 -13.04
N LYS A 89 -3.22 14.06 -12.06
CA LYS A 89 -1.77 14.05 -11.82
C LYS A 89 -1.15 12.78 -12.40
N ASP A 90 -0.09 12.93 -13.17
CA ASP A 90 0.63 11.79 -13.74
C ASP A 90 1.33 10.98 -12.63
N VAL A 91 1.25 9.67 -12.73
CA VAL A 91 1.97 8.71 -11.89
C VAL A 91 3.12 8.18 -12.71
N LYS A 92 4.31 8.74 -12.52
CA LYS A 92 5.51 8.35 -13.27
C LYS A 92 6.24 7.19 -12.62
N ASP A 93 6.26 7.16 -11.31
CA ASP A 93 6.86 6.08 -10.53
C ASP A 93 5.85 5.57 -9.49
N MET A 94 6.04 4.32 -9.08
CA MET A 94 5.26 3.68 -8.02
C MET A 94 5.16 4.55 -6.76
N GLU A 95 6.24 5.26 -6.40
CA GLU A 95 6.30 6.10 -5.19
C GLU A 95 5.43 7.37 -5.26
N ASP A 96 5.01 7.79 -6.43
CA ASP A 96 4.19 8.98 -6.59
C ASP A 96 2.74 8.74 -6.15
N LEU A 97 2.20 7.54 -6.45
CA LEU A 97 0.81 7.22 -6.15
C LEU A 97 0.47 7.33 -4.65
N PRO A 98 1.24 6.77 -3.69
CA PRO A 98 0.95 6.93 -2.27
C PRO A 98 0.97 8.40 -1.82
N LYS A 99 1.89 9.21 -2.35
CA LYS A 99 1.98 10.64 -2.02
C LYS A 99 0.75 11.40 -2.50
N ILE A 100 0.31 11.14 -3.74
CA ILE A 100 -0.86 11.79 -4.34
C ILE A 100 -2.14 11.37 -3.59
N VAL A 101 -2.31 10.08 -3.34
CA VAL A 101 -3.47 9.52 -2.61
C VAL A 101 -3.53 10.08 -1.19
N ALA A 102 -2.42 10.10 -0.45
CA ALA A 102 -2.38 10.61 0.92
C ALA A 102 -2.73 12.12 1.00
N ALA A 103 -2.39 12.90 -0.03
CA ALA A 103 -2.70 14.32 -0.13
C ALA A 103 -4.15 14.59 -0.61
N THR A 104 -4.87 13.57 -1.06
CA THR A 104 -6.24 13.71 -1.56
C THR A 104 -7.22 13.75 -0.39
N THR A 105 -8.17 14.67 -0.46
CA THR A 105 -9.19 14.83 0.58
C THR A 105 -10.03 13.56 0.71
N PRO A 106 -10.15 12.94 1.90
CA PRO A 106 -11.03 11.81 2.11
C PRO A 106 -12.48 12.12 1.73
N ASN A 107 -13.21 11.11 1.28
CA ASN A 107 -14.57 11.18 0.76
C ASN A 107 -14.76 11.93 -0.56
N SER A 108 -13.69 12.48 -1.17
CA SER A 108 -13.78 13.01 -2.54
C SER A 108 -13.85 11.87 -3.56
N VAL A 109 -14.48 12.15 -4.70
CA VAL A 109 -14.50 11.26 -5.86
C VAL A 109 -13.46 11.76 -6.83
N VAL A 110 -12.53 10.88 -7.21
CA VAL A 110 -11.43 11.19 -8.12
C VAL A 110 -11.47 10.29 -9.36
N ASN A 111 -10.95 10.78 -10.45
CA ASN A 111 -10.75 9.99 -11.66
C ASN A 111 -9.36 9.34 -11.63
N VAL A 112 -9.34 8.03 -11.81
CA VAL A 112 -8.12 7.22 -11.89
C VAL A 112 -8.02 6.64 -13.29
N GLU A 113 -6.98 7.03 -14.02
CA GLU A 113 -6.70 6.47 -15.35
C GLU A 113 -5.79 5.27 -15.19
N ILE A 114 -6.23 4.15 -15.72
CA ILE A 114 -5.53 2.88 -15.70
C ILE A 114 -5.30 2.34 -17.10
N VAL A 115 -4.31 1.50 -17.26
CA VAL A 115 -4.16 0.63 -18.43
C VAL A 115 -4.44 -0.80 -17.96
N ARG A 116 -5.43 -1.45 -18.58
CA ARG A 116 -5.83 -2.83 -18.34
C ARG A 116 -5.71 -3.61 -19.64
N GLU A 117 -4.87 -4.64 -19.65
CA GLU A 117 -4.65 -5.46 -20.87
C GLU A 117 -4.36 -4.61 -22.12
N GLY A 118 -3.47 -3.62 -21.96
CA GLY A 118 -3.10 -2.68 -23.03
C GLY A 118 -4.14 -1.62 -23.39
N SER A 119 -5.31 -1.61 -22.75
CA SER A 119 -6.41 -0.68 -23.04
C SER A 119 -6.54 0.38 -21.94
N PRO A 120 -6.55 1.67 -22.27
CA PRO A 120 -6.77 2.73 -21.29
C PRO A 120 -8.22 2.73 -20.81
N LYS A 121 -8.42 2.95 -19.51
CA LYS A 121 -9.73 3.08 -18.87
C LYS A 121 -9.67 4.14 -17.79
N THR A 122 -10.78 4.86 -17.60
CA THR A 122 -10.94 5.79 -16.48
C THR A 122 -11.97 5.25 -15.51
N LEU A 123 -11.59 5.19 -14.23
CA LEU A 123 -12.46 4.76 -13.14
C LEU A 123 -12.70 5.94 -12.20
N SER A 124 -13.95 6.12 -11.76
CA SER A 124 -14.30 7.10 -10.74
C SER A 124 -14.32 6.41 -9.37
N ILE A 125 -13.45 6.84 -8.48
CA ILE A 125 -13.23 6.18 -7.18
C ILE A 125 -13.45 7.17 -6.05
N LYS A 126 -14.27 6.81 -5.08
CA LYS A 126 -14.44 7.58 -3.85
C LYS A 126 -13.35 7.21 -2.87
N ILE A 127 -12.48 8.16 -2.54
CA ILE A 127 -11.37 7.96 -1.59
C ILE A 127 -11.90 7.87 -0.16
N GLU A 128 -11.39 6.93 0.62
CA GLU A 128 -11.72 6.78 2.03
C GLU A 128 -10.61 7.36 2.91
N THR A 129 -10.88 7.52 4.20
CA THR A 129 -9.86 7.92 5.19
C THR A 129 -9.01 6.72 5.55
N LEU A 130 -7.69 6.88 5.57
CA LEU A 130 -6.80 5.86 6.12
C LEU A 130 -7.02 5.76 7.63
N THR A 131 -7.52 4.63 8.09
CA THR A 131 -7.66 4.30 9.52
C THR A 131 -6.45 3.51 10.01
N ASP A 132 -6.19 3.51 11.32
CA ASP A 132 -5.05 2.77 11.91
C ASP A 132 -5.13 1.27 11.59
N THR A 133 -6.32 0.70 11.55
CA THR A 133 -6.53 -0.70 11.15
C THR A 133 -6.12 -0.96 9.71
N GLN A 134 -6.44 -0.04 8.79
CA GLN A 134 -6.06 -0.14 7.37
C GLN A 134 -4.57 0.10 7.17
N ALA A 135 -3.98 1.03 7.94
CA ALA A 135 -2.53 1.27 7.93
C ALA A 135 -1.76 0.00 8.34
N THR A 136 -2.29 -0.75 9.30
CA THR A 136 -1.69 -2.01 9.75
C THR A 136 -1.77 -3.10 8.67
N VAL A 137 -2.86 -3.16 7.89
CA VAL A 137 -2.99 -4.11 6.77
C VAL A 137 -1.99 -3.80 5.65
N VAL A 138 -1.82 -2.52 5.32
CA VAL A 138 -0.84 -2.08 4.29
C VAL A 138 0.60 -2.30 4.76
N ALA A 139 0.89 -2.05 6.05
CA ALA A 139 2.22 -2.28 6.64
C ALA A 139 2.56 -3.77 6.82
N LYS A 140 1.55 -4.64 6.88
CA LYS A 140 1.69 -6.11 6.94
C LYS A 140 1.67 -6.79 5.58
N ALA A 141 1.76 -6.05 4.48
CA ALA A 141 2.06 -6.63 3.17
C ALA A 141 3.48 -7.21 3.22
N ASP A 142 3.59 -8.43 3.71
CA ASP A 142 4.85 -9.15 3.85
C ASP A 142 5.40 -9.44 2.44
N PRO A 143 6.65 -9.04 2.13
CA PRO A 143 7.31 -9.38 0.88
C PRO A 143 7.40 -10.90 0.63
N LEU A 144 7.22 -11.70 1.66
CA LEU A 144 7.17 -13.17 1.56
C LEU A 144 5.82 -13.70 1.10
N GLY A 145 4.77 -12.87 1.11
CA GLY A 145 3.41 -13.25 0.67
C GLY A 145 2.66 -14.12 1.66
N MET A 146 2.90 -13.95 2.95
CA MET A 146 2.15 -14.59 4.02
C MET A 146 1.55 -13.55 4.96
N GLN A 147 0.43 -13.85 5.57
CA GLN A 147 -0.13 -13.05 6.65
C GLN A 147 0.18 -13.72 7.98
N VAL A 148 0.70 -12.93 8.90
CA VAL A 148 1.01 -13.40 10.24
C VAL A 148 0.29 -12.56 11.28
N GLN A 149 -0.08 -13.19 12.40
CA GLN A 149 -0.66 -12.51 13.56
C GLN A 149 -0.01 -13.03 14.84
N ASP A 150 0.11 -12.17 15.82
CA ASP A 150 0.67 -12.55 17.10
C ASP A 150 -0.25 -13.56 17.80
N ILE A 151 0.34 -14.57 18.44
CA ILE A 151 -0.40 -15.52 19.25
C ILE A 151 -0.75 -14.83 20.58
N THR A 152 -2.03 -14.51 20.74
CA THR A 152 -2.56 -14.04 22.04
C THR A 152 -2.96 -15.22 22.92
N PRO A 153 -3.03 -15.05 24.25
CA PRO A 153 -3.45 -16.14 25.16
C PRO A 153 -4.84 -16.71 24.81
N GLU A 154 -5.75 -15.85 24.32
CA GLU A 154 -7.09 -16.26 23.90
C GLU A 154 -7.02 -17.11 22.63
N LEU A 155 -6.19 -16.71 21.67
CA LEU A 155 -5.98 -17.42 20.42
C LEU A 155 -5.31 -18.78 20.66
N ALA A 156 -4.30 -18.82 21.53
CA ALA A 156 -3.63 -20.05 21.93
C ALA A 156 -4.62 -21.07 22.52
N LYS A 157 -5.51 -20.61 23.40
CA LYS A 157 -6.57 -21.45 23.99
C LYS A 157 -7.57 -21.94 22.93
N SER A 158 -8.02 -21.07 22.03
CA SER A 158 -9.02 -21.42 21.01
C SER A 158 -8.49 -22.44 20.01
N LEU A 159 -7.20 -22.40 19.70
CA LEU A 159 -6.51 -23.30 18.77
C LEU A 159 -5.82 -24.48 19.47
N GLN A 160 -5.96 -24.59 20.82
CA GLN A 160 -5.33 -25.64 21.62
C GLN A 160 -3.80 -25.73 21.43
N LEU A 161 -3.15 -24.58 21.29
CA LEU A 161 -1.70 -24.51 21.13
C LEU A 161 -1.01 -24.63 22.50
N GLU A 162 0.07 -25.39 22.55
CA GLU A 162 0.91 -25.52 23.76
C GLU A 162 1.84 -24.32 23.95
N VAL A 163 1.90 -23.40 22.97
CA VAL A 163 2.77 -22.22 22.99
C VAL A 163 1.94 -20.94 23.15
N ASN A 164 2.44 -20.04 24.01
CA ASN A 164 1.80 -18.76 24.30
C ASN A 164 2.49 -17.56 23.62
N GLN A 165 3.54 -17.80 22.84
CA GLN A 165 4.33 -16.78 22.18
C GLN A 165 4.70 -17.26 20.77
N GLY A 166 4.77 -16.31 19.83
CA GLY A 166 5.11 -16.57 18.45
C GLY A 166 4.12 -15.91 17.50
N VAL A 167 4.20 -16.30 16.24
CA VAL A 167 3.30 -15.81 15.19
C VAL A 167 2.55 -16.96 14.55
N LEU A 168 1.27 -16.78 14.34
CA LEU A 168 0.42 -17.69 13.57
C LEU A 168 0.39 -17.22 12.10
N VAL A 169 0.67 -18.12 11.18
CA VAL A 169 0.47 -17.86 9.75
C VAL A 169 -1.02 -18.00 9.46
N SER A 170 -1.70 -16.89 9.21
CA SER A 170 -3.15 -16.85 8.99
C SER A 170 -3.54 -17.05 7.53
N ASP A 171 -2.64 -16.69 6.60
CA ASP A 171 -2.83 -16.89 5.16
C ASP A 171 -1.49 -16.96 4.43
N VAL A 172 -1.43 -17.68 3.30
CA VAL A 172 -0.26 -17.76 2.42
C VAL A 172 -0.74 -17.60 0.98
N THR A 173 -0.26 -16.57 0.33
CA THR A 173 -0.62 -16.27 -1.07
C THR A 173 0.09 -17.26 -2.02
N PRO A 174 -0.64 -18.03 -2.83
CA PRO A 174 -0.05 -18.96 -3.79
C PRO A 174 0.87 -18.24 -4.78
N GLY A 175 2.03 -18.85 -5.09
CA GLY A 175 3.00 -18.30 -6.04
C GLY A 175 3.97 -17.27 -5.45
N ASN A 176 3.96 -17.05 -4.16
CA ASN A 176 4.93 -16.20 -3.45
C ASN A 176 5.98 -17.05 -2.73
N SER A 177 7.08 -16.41 -2.31
CA SER A 177 8.24 -17.08 -1.71
C SER A 177 7.89 -17.98 -0.51
N ALA A 178 6.92 -17.59 0.31
CA ALA A 178 6.47 -18.40 1.44
C ALA A 178 5.83 -19.72 0.99
N ALA A 179 4.92 -19.65 -0.02
CA ALA A 179 4.28 -20.82 -0.58
C ALA A 179 5.28 -21.75 -1.29
N GLU A 180 6.22 -21.20 -2.05
CA GLU A 180 7.29 -21.93 -2.71
C GLU A 180 8.24 -22.61 -1.71
N SER A 181 8.46 -21.99 -0.55
CA SER A 181 9.26 -22.54 0.56
C SER A 181 8.50 -23.59 1.39
N GLY A 182 7.25 -23.92 1.02
CA GLY A 182 6.45 -24.92 1.71
C GLY A 182 5.74 -24.43 2.97
N ILE A 183 5.74 -23.15 3.27
CA ILE A 183 4.97 -22.58 4.38
C ILE A 183 3.48 -22.67 4.02
N ARG A 184 2.69 -23.16 4.98
CA ARG A 184 1.24 -23.34 4.85
C ARG A 184 0.53 -22.69 6.03
N ARG A 185 -0.75 -22.41 5.85
CA ARG A 185 -1.65 -22.02 6.91
C ARG A 185 -1.80 -23.11 7.95
#